data_547eee17754bac940d93897348c01096
#
_entry.id   547eee17754bac940d93897348c01096
#
_cell.length_a   1.000
_cell.length_b   1.000
_cell.length_c   1.000
_cell.angle_alpha   90.00
_cell.angle_beta   90.00
_cell.angle_gamma   90.00
#
_symmetry.space_group_name_H-M   'P 1'
#
loop_
_entity.id
_entity.type
_entity.pdbx_description
1 polymer ?
#
loop_
_entity_poly.entity_id
_entity_poly.type
_entity_poly.pdbx_seq_one_letter_code
_entity_poly.pdbx_strand_id
1 'polypeptide(L)'
;MDRFFICLANSYKRGGRCLAGIEITYSPEGKWEIARNGNGSPHWIRPIADTQFGEIPNYCANCIKLLSVIKLTGVKDCPKCVHSEDVHYLQMEALPLAYPPEQNVLTQLVDNVHQSIFGNRGKAVSAATGIGTTYSLMMIHAENVQAYVDENREKSKNRMKFDYFGTEYDFPITDPAFLDEFRKVPEHFANIPDVYLIISLGLEFEGWHHKLIAGVIIPTDYEKVPTVSSQATLSRTSKLGIEDETVNTQHKESSWFEEYERELTRLLDQKELLEEQINELRQKLLKKMENSGVSKVCSSHFTISYNPAKTVMQFDSRAFKAENEELYSIYCKPKQREASIIVKRIKDSE
;
A
#
# COMPACT_ATOMS: atom_id res chain seq x y z
N MET A 1 -18.62 8.31 -12.04
CA MET A 1 -18.64 9.00 -10.73
C MET A 1 -17.32 8.69 -10.05
N ASP A 2 -16.71 9.64 -9.35
CA ASP A 2 -15.49 9.39 -8.58
C ASP A 2 -15.86 8.82 -7.22
N ARG A 3 -15.10 7.84 -6.73
CA ARG A 3 -15.23 7.25 -5.39
C ARG A 3 -13.87 7.27 -4.70
N PHE A 4 -13.88 7.41 -3.38
CA PHE A 4 -12.67 7.46 -2.57
C PHE A 4 -12.73 6.38 -1.50
N PHE A 5 -11.59 5.78 -1.17
CA PHE A 5 -11.54 4.79 -0.09
C PHE A 5 -10.20 4.81 0.64
N ILE A 6 -10.25 4.41 1.90
CA ILE A 6 -9.07 4.13 2.72
C ILE A 6 -8.61 2.73 2.38
N CYS A 7 -7.39 2.58 1.85
CA CYS A 7 -6.83 1.27 1.52
C CYS A 7 -6.49 0.51 2.81
N LEU A 8 -7.17 -0.60 3.03
CA LEU A 8 -6.98 -1.45 4.22
C LEU A 8 -6.38 -2.82 3.87
N ALA A 9 -6.41 -3.21 2.60
CA ALA A 9 -5.79 -4.42 2.10
C ALA A 9 -5.02 -4.15 0.81
N ASN A 10 -3.79 -4.68 0.73
CA ASN A 10 -2.98 -4.76 -0.48
C ASN A 10 -2.31 -6.14 -0.50
N SER A 11 -3.10 -7.17 -0.73
CA SER A 11 -2.72 -8.56 -0.51
C SER A 11 -2.28 -9.26 -1.78
N TYR A 12 -1.53 -10.36 -1.64
CA TYR A 12 -1.18 -11.23 -2.76
C TYR A 12 -2.44 -11.84 -3.40
N LYS A 13 -2.52 -11.75 -4.71
CA LYS A 13 -3.53 -12.41 -5.54
C LYS A 13 -2.81 -13.06 -6.72
N ARG A 14 -3.36 -14.15 -7.25
CA ARG A 14 -2.79 -14.80 -8.43
C ARG A 14 -2.65 -13.80 -9.57
N GLY A 15 -1.42 -13.61 -10.06
CA GLY A 15 -1.08 -12.65 -11.12
C GLY A 15 -0.79 -11.21 -10.68
N GLY A 16 -1.06 -10.84 -9.43
CA GLY A 16 -0.87 -9.46 -8.96
C GLY A 16 -1.32 -9.25 -7.52
N ARG A 17 -2.08 -8.18 -7.28
CA ARG A 17 -2.56 -7.75 -5.97
C ARG A 17 -4.09 -7.66 -5.91
N CYS A 18 -4.61 -7.74 -4.70
CA CYS A 18 -5.98 -7.39 -4.36
C CYS A 18 -5.95 -6.17 -3.44
N LEU A 19 -6.48 -5.06 -3.90
CA LEU A 19 -6.73 -3.88 -3.07
C LEU A 19 -8.16 -3.90 -2.57
N ALA A 20 -8.36 -3.48 -1.33
CA ALA A 20 -9.69 -3.27 -0.77
C ALA A 20 -9.63 -2.25 0.36
N GLY A 21 -10.76 -1.64 0.66
CA GLY A 21 -10.85 -0.67 1.74
C GLY A 21 -12.27 -0.21 2.01
N ILE A 22 -12.38 0.79 2.87
CA ILE A 22 -13.65 1.40 3.27
C ILE A 22 -13.83 2.71 2.52
N GLU A 23 -14.98 2.86 1.89
CA GLU A 23 -15.34 4.05 1.15
C GLU A 23 -15.50 5.25 2.08
N ILE A 24 -15.02 6.40 1.62
CA ILE A 24 -15.19 7.69 2.29
C ILE A 24 -15.83 8.68 1.32
N THR A 25 -16.61 9.57 1.88
CA THR A 25 -17.28 10.66 1.16
C THR A 25 -16.82 11.99 1.69
N TYR A 26 -16.83 13.00 0.85
CA TYR A 26 -16.51 14.37 1.26
C TYR A 26 -17.82 15.10 1.54
N SER A 27 -18.02 15.50 2.81
CA SER A 27 -19.26 16.13 3.20
C SER A 27 -19.34 17.60 2.73
N PRO A 28 -20.54 18.18 2.63
CA PRO A 28 -20.70 19.60 2.31
C PRO A 28 -19.96 20.55 3.26
N GLU A 29 -19.74 20.12 4.51
CA GLU A 29 -18.99 20.85 5.54
C GLU A 29 -17.46 20.79 5.34
N GLY A 30 -16.98 20.11 4.28
CA GLY A 30 -15.57 20.02 3.95
C GLY A 30 -14.81 18.97 4.75
N LYS A 31 -15.48 17.91 5.23
CA LYS A 31 -14.89 16.83 6.02
C LYS A 31 -15.01 15.48 5.30
N TRP A 32 -14.02 14.61 5.51
CA TRP A 32 -14.09 13.23 5.11
C TRP A 32 -14.91 12.42 6.11
N GLU A 33 -15.87 11.67 5.63
CA GLU A 33 -16.75 10.81 6.41
C GLU A 33 -16.70 9.37 5.91
N ILE A 34 -16.76 8.41 6.85
CA ILE A 34 -16.81 6.98 6.52
C ILE A 34 -18.19 6.65 5.97
N ALA A 35 -18.25 6.14 4.76
CA ALA A 35 -19.48 5.63 4.17
C ALA A 35 -19.94 4.36 4.91
N ARG A 36 -21.24 4.29 5.24
CA ARG A 36 -21.82 3.18 5.99
C ARG A 36 -23.04 2.60 5.28
N ASN A 37 -23.21 1.29 5.42
CA ASN A 37 -24.38 0.57 5.00
C ASN A 37 -25.59 0.88 5.92
N GLY A 38 -26.79 0.52 5.47
CA GLY A 38 -28.00 0.75 6.26
C GLY A 38 -28.05 0.05 7.62
N ASN A 39 -27.22 -0.97 7.86
CA ASN A 39 -27.03 -1.64 9.16
C ASN A 39 -25.94 -1.00 10.04
N GLY A 40 -25.31 0.10 9.59
CA GLY A 40 -24.25 0.81 10.30
C GLY A 40 -22.85 0.25 10.09
N SER A 41 -22.67 -0.89 9.41
CA SER A 41 -21.34 -1.40 9.06
C SER A 41 -20.64 -0.48 8.02
N PRO A 42 -19.30 -0.41 8.03
CA PRO A 42 -18.57 0.32 7.01
C PRO A 42 -18.87 -0.21 5.61
N HIS A 43 -18.95 0.71 4.62
CA HIS A 43 -19.15 0.34 3.23
C HIS A 43 -17.83 -0.01 2.57
N TRP A 44 -17.67 -1.28 2.21
CA TRP A 44 -16.46 -1.78 1.57
C TRP A 44 -16.47 -1.54 0.06
N ILE A 45 -15.28 -1.36 -0.50
CA ILE A 45 -15.03 -1.26 -1.93
C ILE A 45 -13.77 -2.07 -2.27
N ARG A 46 -13.85 -2.84 -3.37
CA ARG A 46 -12.73 -3.59 -3.91
C ARG A 46 -12.60 -3.34 -5.41
N PRO A 47 -11.63 -2.51 -5.83
CA PRO A 47 -11.35 -2.31 -7.25
C PRO A 47 -10.84 -3.59 -7.88
N ILE A 48 -11.41 -3.96 -9.03
CA ILE A 48 -10.95 -5.07 -9.85
C ILE A 48 -10.55 -4.55 -11.24
N ALA A 49 -9.41 -5.02 -11.74
CA ALA A 49 -8.93 -4.71 -13.08
C ALA A 49 -9.53 -5.67 -14.10
N ASP A 50 -9.47 -5.31 -15.38
CA ASP A 50 -9.86 -6.17 -16.49
C ASP A 50 -8.75 -7.19 -16.79
N THR A 51 -8.62 -8.16 -15.89
CA THR A 51 -7.63 -9.24 -15.89
C THR A 51 -8.32 -10.56 -15.59
N GLN A 52 -7.62 -11.69 -15.80
CA GLN A 52 -8.21 -13.02 -15.67
C GLN A 52 -8.87 -13.28 -14.30
N PHE A 53 -8.29 -12.77 -13.22
CA PHE A 53 -8.79 -12.97 -11.85
C PHE A 53 -9.21 -11.66 -11.19
N GLY A 54 -9.31 -10.53 -11.94
CA GLY A 54 -9.60 -9.21 -11.42
C GLY A 54 -8.47 -8.65 -10.54
N GLU A 55 -7.24 -9.17 -10.72
CA GLU A 55 -6.07 -8.70 -9.99
C GLU A 55 -5.57 -7.35 -10.51
N ILE A 56 -5.06 -6.52 -9.61
CA ILE A 56 -4.39 -5.27 -9.94
C ILE A 56 -2.92 -5.58 -10.21
N PRO A 57 -2.34 -5.14 -11.33
CA PRO A 57 -0.94 -5.37 -11.64
C PRO A 57 -0.01 -4.86 -10.53
N ASN A 58 1.07 -5.60 -10.24
CA ASN A 58 2.01 -5.24 -9.17
C ASN A 58 2.58 -3.83 -9.31
N TYR A 59 2.89 -3.37 -10.52
CA TYR A 59 3.44 -2.04 -10.75
C TYR A 59 2.46 -0.90 -10.39
N CYS A 60 1.15 -1.16 -10.39
CA CYS A 60 0.13 -0.22 -9.94
C CYS A 60 -0.03 -0.24 -8.41
N ALA A 61 0.11 -1.41 -7.79
CA ALA A 61 -0.24 -1.62 -6.40
C ALA A 61 0.95 -1.54 -5.42
N ASN A 62 2.18 -1.77 -5.88
CA ASN A 62 3.36 -1.85 -4.98
C ASN A 62 3.65 -0.55 -4.22
N CYS A 63 3.30 0.60 -4.78
CA CYS A 63 3.47 1.90 -4.10
C CYS A 63 2.33 2.26 -3.14
N ILE A 64 1.24 1.49 -3.13
CA ILE A 64 0.08 1.76 -2.29
C ILE A 64 0.29 1.11 -0.94
N LYS A 65 0.34 1.95 0.10
CA LYS A 65 0.44 1.51 1.51
C LYS A 65 -0.95 1.37 2.12
N LEU A 66 -1.06 0.56 3.17
CA LEU A 66 -2.26 0.55 3.99
C LEU A 66 -2.51 1.94 4.59
N LEU A 67 -3.76 2.29 4.80
CA LEU A 67 -4.26 3.60 5.24
C LEU A 67 -4.10 4.74 4.23
N SER A 68 -3.49 4.55 3.06
CA SER A 68 -3.52 5.55 1.99
C SER A 68 -4.94 5.76 1.47
N VAL A 69 -5.29 7.00 1.16
CA VAL A 69 -6.55 7.33 0.51
C VAL A 69 -6.39 7.19 -1.00
N ILE A 70 -7.27 6.39 -1.60
CA ILE A 70 -7.27 6.08 -3.02
C ILE A 70 -8.49 6.70 -3.69
N LYS A 71 -8.27 7.37 -4.81
CA LYS A 71 -9.30 7.86 -5.70
C LYS A 71 -9.49 6.90 -6.87
N LEU A 72 -10.74 6.52 -7.14
CA LEU A 72 -11.15 5.79 -8.34
C LEU A 72 -12.03 6.69 -9.20
N THR A 73 -11.79 6.68 -10.51
CA THR A 73 -12.63 7.40 -11.48
C THR A 73 -13.35 6.42 -12.39
N GLY A 74 -14.54 6.82 -12.90
CA GLY A 74 -15.32 5.98 -13.81
C GLY A 74 -15.78 4.68 -13.19
N VAL A 75 -16.13 4.71 -11.90
CA VAL A 75 -16.49 3.51 -11.13
C VAL A 75 -17.84 2.96 -11.54
N LYS A 76 -17.89 1.62 -11.69
CA LYS A 76 -19.10 0.84 -11.97
C LYS A 76 -19.11 -0.39 -11.04
N ASP A 77 -20.18 -0.54 -10.27
CA ASP A 77 -20.37 -1.72 -9.43
C ASP A 77 -20.49 -2.98 -10.28
N CYS A 78 -19.83 -4.04 -9.83
CA CYS A 78 -19.85 -5.36 -10.49
C CYS A 78 -19.86 -6.51 -9.47
N PRO A 79 -20.86 -6.55 -8.56
CA PRO A 79 -20.93 -7.55 -7.52
C PRO A 79 -21.00 -8.96 -8.12
N LYS A 80 -20.22 -9.89 -7.53
CA LYS A 80 -20.20 -11.28 -7.98
C LYS A 80 -20.25 -12.24 -6.79
N CYS A 81 -21.35 -12.94 -6.62
CA CYS A 81 -21.56 -13.88 -5.51
C CYS A 81 -21.29 -13.21 -4.14
N VAL A 82 -20.36 -13.78 -3.34
CA VAL A 82 -19.97 -13.22 -2.04
C VAL A 82 -19.15 -11.93 -2.16
N HIS A 83 -18.67 -11.60 -3.34
CA HIS A 83 -17.85 -10.43 -3.62
C HIS A 83 -18.74 -9.25 -4.02
N SER A 84 -19.57 -8.78 -3.09
CA SER A 84 -20.52 -7.68 -3.32
C SER A 84 -19.84 -6.32 -3.45
N GLU A 85 -18.62 -6.20 -2.97
CA GLU A 85 -17.81 -4.99 -2.89
C GLU A 85 -17.04 -4.69 -4.19
N ASP A 86 -17.11 -5.59 -5.18
CA ASP A 86 -16.36 -5.48 -6.43
C ASP A 86 -16.83 -4.29 -7.27
N VAL A 87 -15.87 -3.50 -7.75
CA VAL A 87 -16.10 -2.40 -8.66
C VAL A 87 -15.07 -2.38 -9.79
N HIS A 88 -15.52 -2.17 -11.02
CA HIS A 88 -14.65 -1.75 -12.13
C HIS A 88 -14.34 -0.27 -12.03
N TYR A 89 -13.19 0.15 -12.53
CA TYR A 89 -12.73 1.53 -12.54
C TYR A 89 -11.95 1.83 -13.83
N LEU A 90 -11.90 3.10 -14.24
CA LEU A 90 -11.08 3.55 -15.36
C LEU A 90 -9.69 3.98 -14.95
N GLN A 91 -9.58 4.71 -13.84
CA GLN A 91 -8.30 5.18 -13.29
C GLN A 91 -8.28 5.02 -11.78
N MET A 92 -7.09 4.78 -11.24
CA MET A 92 -6.83 4.67 -9.81
C MET A 92 -5.60 5.52 -9.46
N GLU A 93 -5.74 6.36 -8.45
CA GLU A 93 -4.70 7.28 -7.99
C GLU A 93 -4.62 7.24 -6.46
N ALA A 94 -3.41 7.07 -5.93
CA ALA A 94 -3.15 7.28 -4.50
C ALA A 94 -3.00 8.79 -4.23
N LEU A 95 -3.84 9.33 -3.37
CA LEU A 95 -3.76 10.72 -2.96
C LEU A 95 -2.60 10.91 -1.95
N PRO A 96 -2.03 12.12 -1.83
CA PRO A 96 -1.05 12.45 -0.79
C PRO A 96 -1.76 12.64 0.57
N LEU A 97 -2.59 11.67 0.94
CA LEU A 97 -3.42 11.67 2.14
C LEU A 97 -3.46 10.26 2.71
N ALA A 98 -3.30 10.14 4.02
CA ALA A 98 -3.41 8.87 4.73
C ALA A 98 -4.39 9.00 5.90
N TYR A 99 -5.09 7.90 6.18
CA TYR A 99 -5.95 7.80 7.36
C TYR A 99 -5.07 7.62 8.60
N PRO A 100 -5.42 8.26 9.73
CA PRO A 100 -4.62 8.18 10.95
C PRO A 100 -4.51 6.75 11.49
N PRO A 101 -3.32 6.32 11.96
CA PRO A 101 -3.08 4.95 12.43
C PRO A 101 -3.33 4.73 13.93
N GLU A 102 -3.85 5.73 14.65
CA GLU A 102 -4.13 5.64 16.08
C GLU A 102 -5.33 4.74 16.38
N GLN A 103 -5.28 4.00 17.49
CA GLN A 103 -6.25 2.99 17.86
C GLN A 103 -7.68 3.55 17.96
N ASN A 104 -7.86 4.71 18.59
CA ASN A 104 -9.16 5.36 18.73
C ASN A 104 -9.81 5.76 17.40
N VAL A 105 -9.00 5.99 16.38
CA VAL A 105 -9.47 6.32 15.02
C VAL A 105 -9.74 5.05 14.21
N LEU A 106 -8.84 4.06 14.28
CA LEU A 106 -8.99 2.77 13.61
C LEU A 106 -10.25 2.00 14.06
N THR A 107 -10.63 2.13 15.34
CA THR A 107 -11.85 1.52 15.89
C THR A 107 -13.13 1.93 15.13
N GLN A 108 -13.14 3.10 14.48
CA GLN A 108 -14.28 3.56 13.67
C GLN A 108 -14.46 2.77 12.38
N LEU A 109 -13.42 2.09 11.92
CA LEU A 109 -13.41 1.28 10.70
C LEU A 109 -13.79 -0.19 10.95
N VAL A 110 -13.84 -0.61 12.22
CA VAL A 110 -14.10 -2.01 12.59
C VAL A 110 -15.55 -2.40 12.30
N ASP A 111 -15.74 -3.62 11.81
CA ASP A 111 -17.04 -4.25 11.70
C ASP A 111 -17.50 -4.76 13.09
N ASN A 112 -18.34 -3.99 13.74
CA ASN A 112 -18.87 -4.32 15.06
C ASN A 112 -20.22 -5.05 15.03
N VAL A 113 -20.73 -5.39 13.83
CA VAL A 113 -22.06 -5.99 13.66
C VAL A 113 -22.02 -7.52 13.86
N HIS A 114 -20.87 -8.13 13.56
CA HIS A 114 -20.73 -9.59 13.54
C HIS A 114 -19.85 -10.11 14.67
N GLN A 115 -20.35 -11.09 15.44
CA GLN A 115 -19.62 -11.77 16.51
C GLN A 115 -18.79 -12.98 16.03
N SER A 116 -18.87 -13.30 14.74
CA SER A 116 -18.08 -14.36 14.12
C SER A 116 -17.66 -13.96 12.70
N ILE A 117 -16.50 -14.41 12.29
CA ILE A 117 -15.92 -14.05 10.99
C ILE A 117 -16.72 -14.73 9.87
N PHE A 118 -17.44 -13.93 9.07
CA PHE A 118 -18.34 -14.40 8.00
C PHE A 118 -19.35 -15.47 8.47
N GLY A 119 -19.91 -15.31 9.68
CA GLY A 119 -20.99 -16.14 10.19
C GLY A 119 -20.60 -17.52 10.68
N ASN A 120 -19.31 -17.90 10.69
CA ASN A 120 -18.87 -19.21 11.18
C ASN A 120 -17.47 -19.20 11.80
N ARG A 121 -17.15 -20.27 12.58
CA ARG A 121 -15.84 -20.47 13.21
C ARG A 121 -14.83 -21.21 12.32
N GLY A 122 -15.25 -21.69 11.14
CA GLY A 122 -14.41 -22.45 10.21
C GLY A 122 -13.44 -21.60 9.41
N LYS A 123 -12.58 -22.28 8.66
CA LYS A 123 -11.53 -21.65 7.81
C LYS A 123 -12.07 -21.23 6.44
N ALA A 124 -13.32 -21.53 6.12
CA ALA A 124 -13.95 -21.24 4.83
C ALA A 124 -15.46 -21.01 4.97
N VAL A 125 -16.05 -20.43 3.94
CA VAL A 125 -17.49 -20.25 3.76
C VAL A 125 -17.91 -21.02 2.51
N SER A 126 -19.10 -21.64 2.52
CA SER A 126 -19.62 -22.34 1.35
C SER A 126 -19.86 -21.39 0.19
N ALA A 127 -19.51 -21.79 -1.02
CA ALA A 127 -19.81 -21.06 -2.25
C ALA A 127 -21.23 -21.32 -2.76
N ALA A 128 -21.98 -22.25 -2.13
CA ALA A 128 -23.34 -22.57 -2.53
C ALA A 128 -24.28 -21.35 -2.34
N THR A 129 -25.07 -21.07 -3.36
CA THR A 129 -25.99 -19.92 -3.38
C THR A 129 -27.02 -20.02 -2.24
N GLY A 130 -27.19 -18.92 -1.49
CA GLY A 130 -28.13 -18.86 -0.35
C GLY A 130 -27.63 -19.49 0.95
N ILE A 131 -26.40 -20.03 0.96
CA ILE A 131 -25.76 -20.59 2.15
C ILE A 131 -24.45 -19.82 2.36
N GLY A 132 -24.35 -19.01 3.40
CA GLY A 132 -23.15 -18.26 3.73
C GLY A 132 -23.36 -16.73 3.74
N THR A 133 -22.28 -16.00 3.59
CA THR A 133 -22.29 -14.55 3.63
C THR A 133 -22.55 -13.92 2.26
N THR A 134 -23.05 -12.71 2.25
CA THR A 134 -23.24 -11.89 1.04
C THR A 134 -22.13 -10.84 0.85
N TYR A 135 -21.10 -10.87 1.67
CA TYR A 135 -19.94 -9.96 1.66
C TYR A 135 -18.65 -10.74 1.90
N SER A 136 -17.54 -10.19 1.49
CA SER A 136 -16.25 -10.91 1.49
C SER A 136 -15.11 -10.18 2.21
N LEU A 137 -15.40 -9.07 2.85
CA LEU A 137 -14.43 -8.22 3.55
C LEU A 137 -14.93 -7.84 4.94
N MET A 138 -14.04 -7.93 5.92
CA MET A 138 -14.26 -7.46 7.30
C MET A 138 -12.98 -6.85 7.85
N MET A 139 -13.08 -5.78 8.62
CA MET A 139 -12.03 -5.33 9.52
C MET A 139 -12.42 -5.67 10.95
N ILE A 140 -11.57 -6.38 11.64
CA ILE A 140 -11.78 -6.80 13.02
C ILE A 140 -10.67 -6.28 13.92
N HIS A 141 -10.98 -6.05 15.19
CA HIS A 141 -10.01 -5.89 16.26
C HIS A 141 -9.73 -7.28 16.83
N ALA A 142 -8.52 -7.76 16.72
CA ALA A 142 -8.09 -9.08 17.14
C ALA A 142 -7.15 -8.99 18.34
N GLU A 143 -7.28 -9.92 19.28
CA GLU A 143 -6.49 -10.01 20.50
C GLU A 143 -5.57 -11.24 20.45
N ASN A 144 -4.53 -11.26 21.31
CA ASN A 144 -3.61 -12.40 21.48
C ASN A 144 -3.03 -12.91 20.16
N VAL A 145 -2.56 -12.00 19.34
CA VAL A 145 -2.16 -12.29 17.96
C VAL A 145 -0.75 -12.88 17.90
N GLN A 146 -0.61 -14.02 17.21
CA GLN A 146 0.64 -14.72 17.01
C GLN A 146 0.85 -15.06 15.53
N ALA A 147 1.84 -14.46 14.89
CA ALA A 147 2.28 -14.87 13.55
C ALA A 147 3.32 -16.01 13.64
N TYR A 148 3.20 -16.99 12.73
CA TYR A 148 4.10 -18.14 12.69
C TYR A 148 4.19 -18.72 11.28
N VAL A 149 5.21 -19.55 11.07
CA VAL A 149 5.38 -20.34 9.84
C VAL A 149 4.87 -21.77 10.08
N ASP A 150 3.88 -22.20 9.31
CA ASP A 150 3.38 -23.58 9.33
C ASP A 150 4.25 -24.44 8.39
N GLU A 151 5.19 -25.17 8.94
CA GLU A 151 6.12 -26.03 8.23
C GLU A 151 5.57 -27.44 7.94
N ASN A 152 4.43 -27.79 8.54
CA ASN A 152 3.82 -29.12 8.43
C ASN A 152 3.11 -29.39 7.09
N ARG A 153 3.41 -28.60 6.05
CA ARG A 153 2.81 -28.69 4.73
C ARG A 153 3.89 -28.84 3.66
N GLU A 154 3.54 -29.41 2.51
CA GLU A 154 4.44 -29.49 1.35
C GLU A 154 5.07 -28.14 0.96
N LYS A 155 4.37 -27.05 1.23
CA LYS A 155 4.90 -25.66 1.14
C LYS A 155 4.59 -24.94 2.43
N SER A 156 5.63 -24.44 3.10
CA SER A 156 5.49 -23.61 4.30
C SER A 156 4.54 -22.43 4.03
N LYS A 157 3.66 -22.15 4.99
CA LYS A 157 2.71 -21.03 4.89
C LYS A 157 2.85 -20.14 6.11
N ASN A 158 2.93 -18.83 5.88
CA ASN A 158 2.83 -17.86 6.94
C ASN A 158 1.37 -17.77 7.40
N ARG A 159 1.16 -17.91 8.69
CA ARG A 159 -0.16 -17.95 9.32
C ARG A 159 -0.19 -17.07 10.55
N MET A 160 -1.39 -16.74 10.99
CA MET A 160 -1.62 -15.98 12.20
C MET A 160 -2.76 -16.60 12.99
N LYS A 161 -2.49 -16.87 14.26
CA LYS A 161 -3.50 -17.20 15.27
C LYS A 161 -3.91 -15.94 15.99
N PHE A 162 -5.17 -15.84 16.34
CA PHE A 162 -5.71 -14.68 17.06
C PHE A 162 -7.05 -15.00 17.69
N ASP A 163 -7.43 -14.22 18.68
CA ASP A 163 -8.73 -14.29 19.32
C ASP A 163 -9.67 -13.20 18.79
N TYR A 164 -10.93 -13.56 18.55
CA TYR A 164 -12.00 -12.65 18.20
C TYR A 164 -13.31 -13.09 18.86
N PHE A 165 -13.88 -12.24 19.71
CA PHE A 165 -15.05 -12.55 20.56
C PHE A 165 -14.89 -13.90 21.30
N GLY A 166 -13.72 -14.13 21.92
CA GLY A 166 -13.42 -15.34 22.70
C GLY A 166 -13.32 -16.62 21.88
N THR A 167 -13.20 -16.54 20.57
CA THR A 167 -12.95 -17.67 19.66
C THR A 167 -11.59 -17.54 19.02
N GLU A 168 -10.76 -18.57 19.14
CA GLU A 168 -9.48 -18.66 18.45
C GLU A 168 -9.70 -18.94 16.95
N TYR A 169 -9.02 -18.18 16.12
CA TYR A 169 -8.94 -18.36 14.66
C TYR A 169 -7.49 -18.54 14.22
N ASP A 170 -7.31 -19.18 13.07
CA ASP A 170 -6.00 -19.40 12.48
C ASP A 170 -6.12 -19.33 10.95
N PHE A 171 -5.60 -18.23 10.33
CA PHE A 171 -5.71 -17.97 8.91
C PHE A 171 -4.35 -17.72 8.25
N PRO A 172 -4.21 -18.02 6.93
CA PRO A 172 -3.02 -17.66 6.18
C PRO A 172 -2.93 -16.14 5.99
N ILE A 173 -1.70 -15.60 6.02
CA ILE A 173 -1.40 -14.18 5.80
C ILE A 173 -1.03 -13.99 4.33
N THR A 174 -1.62 -12.97 3.72
CA THR A 174 -1.38 -12.60 2.31
C THR A 174 -0.97 -11.12 2.15
N ASP A 175 -0.79 -10.39 3.24
CA ASP A 175 -0.25 -9.02 3.26
C ASP A 175 1.27 -9.04 3.07
N PRO A 176 1.81 -8.58 1.93
CA PRO A 176 3.24 -8.62 1.67
C PRO A 176 4.05 -7.69 2.55
N ALA A 177 3.52 -6.52 2.91
CA ALA A 177 4.24 -5.57 3.74
C ALA A 177 4.47 -6.15 5.15
N PHE A 178 3.42 -6.73 5.74
CA PHE A 178 3.55 -7.46 7.01
C PHE A 178 4.50 -8.66 6.89
N LEU A 179 4.39 -9.44 5.82
CA LEU A 179 5.24 -10.62 5.62
C LEU A 179 6.72 -10.27 5.45
N ASP A 180 7.03 -9.12 4.86
CA ASP A 180 8.41 -8.65 4.72
C ASP A 180 9.00 -8.25 6.08
N GLU A 181 8.22 -7.60 6.95
CA GLU A 181 8.64 -7.30 8.32
C GLU A 181 8.73 -8.57 9.20
N PHE A 182 7.74 -9.46 9.09
CA PHE A 182 7.75 -10.73 9.83
C PHE A 182 8.97 -11.59 9.51
N ARG A 183 9.43 -11.63 8.26
CA ARG A 183 10.64 -12.38 7.88
C ARG A 183 11.92 -11.81 8.46
N LYS A 184 11.97 -10.48 8.71
CA LYS A 184 13.16 -9.81 9.27
C LYS A 184 13.28 -10.08 10.77
N VAL A 185 12.18 -10.03 11.50
CA VAL A 185 12.13 -10.08 12.97
C VAL A 185 10.90 -10.89 13.45
N PRO A 186 10.88 -12.21 13.23
CA PRO A 186 9.72 -13.06 13.56
C PRO A 186 9.32 -12.98 15.04
N GLU A 187 10.28 -12.82 15.94
CA GLU A 187 10.08 -12.74 17.39
C GLU A 187 9.22 -11.54 17.82
N HIS A 188 9.22 -10.45 17.05
CA HIS A 188 8.38 -9.29 17.36
C HIS A 188 6.89 -9.56 17.16
N PHE A 189 6.56 -10.61 16.42
CA PHE A 189 5.19 -10.97 16.03
C PHE A 189 4.71 -12.27 16.71
N ALA A 190 5.48 -12.78 17.67
CA ALA A 190 5.12 -13.98 18.43
C ALA A 190 4.00 -13.74 19.45
N ASN A 191 3.81 -12.50 19.90
CA ASN A 191 2.74 -12.10 20.80
C ASN A 191 2.47 -10.61 20.66
N ILE A 192 1.42 -10.25 19.94
CA ILE A 192 0.95 -8.88 19.79
C ILE A 192 -0.43 -8.83 20.46
N PRO A 193 -0.63 -8.02 21.52
CA PRO A 193 -1.89 -8.04 22.27
C PRO A 193 -3.07 -7.57 21.43
N ASP A 194 -2.91 -6.50 20.64
CA ASP A 194 -3.99 -5.86 19.89
C ASP A 194 -3.58 -5.53 18.46
N VAL A 195 -4.35 -5.99 17.48
CA VAL A 195 -4.11 -5.76 16.04
C VAL A 195 -5.42 -5.59 15.31
N TYR A 196 -5.46 -4.74 14.31
CA TYR A 196 -6.56 -4.69 13.36
C TYR A 196 -6.25 -5.57 12.16
N LEU A 197 -7.11 -6.56 11.92
CA LEU A 197 -6.98 -7.51 10.82
C LEU A 197 -8.06 -7.26 9.77
N ILE A 198 -7.64 -7.24 8.52
CA ILE A 198 -8.54 -7.25 7.39
C ILE A 198 -8.66 -8.68 6.89
N ILE A 199 -9.83 -9.27 7.10
CA ILE A 199 -10.14 -10.62 6.68
C ILE A 199 -10.86 -10.56 5.33
N SER A 200 -10.40 -11.37 4.40
CA SER A 200 -10.98 -11.48 3.06
C SER A 200 -11.34 -12.93 2.74
N LEU A 201 -12.39 -13.11 1.94
CA LEU A 201 -12.69 -14.40 1.30
C LEU A 201 -11.96 -14.48 -0.04
N GLY A 202 -11.21 -15.55 -0.23
CA GLY A 202 -10.56 -15.88 -1.50
C GLY A 202 -11.55 -16.22 -2.60
N LEU A 203 -11.04 -16.38 -3.83
CA LEU A 203 -11.81 -16.93 -4.93
C LEU A 203 -12.32 -18.33 -4.59
N GLU A 204 -13.41 -18.74 -5.20
CA GLU A 204 -13.95 -20.09 -5.04
C GLU A 204 -12.92 -21.14 -5.41
N PHE A 205 -12.77 -22.12 -4.53
CA PHE A 205 -11.97 -23.31 -4.74
C PHE A 205 -12.70 -24.53 -4.17
N GLU A 206 -13.03 -25.50 -5.01
CA GLU A 206 -13.75 -26.74 -4.64
C GLU A 206 -15.04 -26.50 -3.84
N GLY A 207 -15.82 -25.48 -4.23
CA GLY A 207 -17.09 -25.13 -3.58
C GLY A 207 -16.94 -24.31 -2.28
N TRP A 208 -15.75 -23.77 -2.00
CA TRP A 208 -15.47 -23.00 -0.79
C TRP A 208 -14.73 -21.70 -1.07
N HIS A 209 -15.05 -20.66 -0.30
CA HIS A 209 -14.27 -19.43 -0.19
C HIS A 209 -13.44 -19.47 1.10
N HIS A 210 -12.13 -19.62 0.98
CA HIS A 210 -11.24 -19.67 2.14
C HIS A 210 -11.01 -18.29 2.72
N LYS A 211 -11.00 -18.21 4.06
CA LYS A 211 -10.68 -17.00 4.82
C LYS A 211 -9.18 -16.78 4.83
N LEU A 212 -8.75 -15.54 4.64
CA LEU A 212 -7.35 -15.15 4.66
C LEU A 212 -7.19 -13.72 5.23
N ILE A 213 -6.02 -13.44 5.79
CA ILE A 213 -5.65 -12.12 6.30
C ILE A 213 -5.04 -11.34 5.15
N ALA A 214 -5.78 -10.33 4.67
CA ALA A 214 -5.43 -9.50 3.53
C ALA A 214 -4.72 -8.19 3.91
N GLY A 215 -4.77 -7.80 5.18
CA GLY A 215 -4.09 -6.63 5.74
C GLY A 215 -3.91 -6.76 7.24
N VAL A 216 -2.80 -6.25 7.76
CA VAL A 216 -2.45 -6.22 9.18
C VAL A 216 -2.08 -4.80 9.56
N ILE A 217 -2.79 -4.20 10.51
CA ILE A 217 -2.54 -2.83 10.98
C ILE A 217 -2.29 -2.89 12.48
N ILE A 218 -1.07 -2.55 12.88
CA ILE A 218 -0.68 -2.40 14.28
C ILE A 218 -0.78 -0.91 14.61
N PRO A 219 -1.59 -0.50 15.61
CA PRO A 219 -1.70 0.90 16.01
C PRO A 219 -0.36 1.50 16.41
N THR A 220 -0.13 2.78 16.08
CA THR A 220 1.13 3.47 16.40
C THR A 220 1.24 3.92 17.85
N ASP A 221 0.12 4.10 18.53
CA ASP A 221 0.02 4.40 19.96
C ASP A 221 0.14 3.14 20.84
N TYR A 222 0.40 1.99 20.23
CA TYR A 222 0.75 0.76 20.92
C TYR A 222 2.16 0.90 21.53
N GLU A 223 2.21 1.16 22.84
CA GLU A 223 3.47 1.09 23.59
C GLU A 223 3.96 -0.36 23.63
N LYS A 224 5.10 -0.62 22.99
CA LYS A 224 5.83 -1.89 23.21
C LYS A 224 6.15 -1.99 24.69
N VAL A 225 5.44 -2.86 25.42
CA VAL A 225 5.78 -3.16 26.82
C VAL A 225 7.27 -3.56 26.85
N PRO A 226 8.13 -2.84 27.57
CA PRO A 226 9.55 -3.20 27.64
C PRO A 226 9.63 -4.55 28.33
N THR A 227 10.23 -5.52 27.66
CA THR A 227 10.67 -6.76 28.30
C THR A 227 11.62 -6.36 29.43
N VAL A 228 11.19 -6.55 30.67
CA VAL A 228 11.95 -6.24 31.88
C VAL A 228 13.24 -7.08 31.89
N SER A 229 14.37 -6.46 31.61
CA SER A 229 15.66 -6.92 32.09
C SER A 229 16.29 -5.81 32.93
N SER A 230 16.26 -6.08 34.18
CA SER A 230 17.03 -5.62 35.36
C SER A 230 17.99 -4.44 35.25
N GLN A 231 17.76 -3.46 36.20
CA GLN A 231 18.74 -2.66 36.98
C GLN A 231 19.61 -1.66 36.21
N ALA A 232 19.60 -0.40 36.51
CA ALA A 232 19.93 0.30 37.72
C ALA A 232 19.89 1.83 37.58
N THR A 233 19.39 2.45 38.61
CA THR A 233 19.91 3.63 39.33
C THR A 233 19.67 5.04 38.77
N LEU A 234 18.86 5.73 39.58
CA LEU A 234 18.59 7.16 39.60
C LEU A 234 19.86 8.04 39.75
N SER A 235 19.88 9.19 39.08
CA SER A 235 20.17 10.44 39.80
C SER A 235 19.59 11.67 39.07
N ARG A 236 18.92 12.50 39.87
CA ARG A 236 18.40 13.83 39.56
C ARG A 236 19.55 14.83 39.37
N THR A 237 19.38 15.83 38.50
CA THR A 237 19.28 17.24 38.94
C THR A 237 19.01 18.19 37.78
N SER A 238 18.15 19.12 38.07
CA SER A 238 17.69 20.29 37.32
C SER A 238 18.79 21.33 37.04
N LYS A 239 18.66 22.09 35.90
CA LYS A 239 18.61 23.58 35.95
C LYS A 239 18.35 24.18 34.55
N LEU A 240 17.51 25.19 34.58
CA LEU A 240 17.20 26.13 33.52
C LEU A 240 18.44 26.96 33.11
N GLY A 241 18.48 27.35 31.84
CA GLY A 241 19.32 28.42 31.33
C GLY A 241 18.92 28.73 29.90
N ILE A 242 18.21 29.85 29.73
CA ILE A 242 17.91 30.47 28.41
C ILE A 242 19.16 31.30 28.09
N GLU A 243 19.78 31.05 26.97
CA GLU A 243 20.61 32.05 26.29
C GLU A 243 20.55 31.87 24.78
N ASP A 244 20.31 32.99 24.16
CA ASP A 244 20.22 33.32 22.76
C ASP A 244 21.60 33.21 22.11
N GLU A 245 21.78 32.38 21.07
CA GLU A 245 22.99 32.47 20.24
C GLU A 245 22.70 32.22 18.75
N THR A 246 23.10 33.20 18.04
CA THR A 246 23.34 33.40 16.62
C THR A 246 23.75 32.17 15.83
N VAL A 247 23.11 32.04 14.66
CA VAL A 247 23.41 31.11 13.56
C VAL A 247 24.91 31.02 13.27
N ASN A 248 25.48 29.88 13.60
CA ASN A 248 26.77 29.45 13.07
C ASN A 248 26.60 28.08 12.42
N THR A 249 26.64 28.06 11.08
CA THR A 249 26.54 26.88 10.24
C THR A 249 27.83 26.06 10.37
N GLN A 250 27.92 25.22 11.42
CA GLN A 250 28.88 24.15 11.45
C GLN A 250 28.16 22.82 11.31
N HIS A 251 28.57 22.05 10.30
CA HIS A 251 28.16 20.67 10.03
C HIS A 251 28.33 19.81 11.29
N LYS A 252 27.26 19.66 12.04
CA LYS A 252 27.16 18.59 13.04
C LYS A 252 26.57 17.42 12.28
N GLU A 253 27.45 16.51 11.81
CA GLU A 253 27.06 15.21 11.28
C GLU A 253 26.18 14.53 12.31
N SER A 254 24.90 14.39 11.99
CA SER A 254 23.97 13.72 12.90
C SER A 254 24.01 12.24 12.57
N SER A 255 24.36 11.42 13.56
CA SER A 255 24.51 9.96 13.45
C SER A 255 23.27 9.25 12.87
N TRP A 256 22.10 9.89 12.93
CA TRP A 256 20.87 9.39 12.33
C TRP A 256 20.89 9.40 10.79
N PHE A 257 21.68 10.31 10.17
CA PHE A 257 21.76 10.43 8.71
C PHE A 257 22.62 9.32 8.08
N GLU A 258 23.64 8.82 8.77
CA GLU A 258 24.57 7.81 8.26
C GLU A 258 23.87 6.47 7.89
N GLU A 259 22.83 6.09 8.64
CA GLU A 259 22.05 4.90 8.34
C GLU A 259 21.25 5.07 7.05
N TYR A 260 20.58 6.22 6.90
CA TYR A 260 19.82 6.54 5.68
C TYR A 260 20.75 6.77 4.49
N GLU A 261 21.92 7.35 4.67
CA GLU A 261 22.90 7.56 3.61
C GLU A 261 23.40 6.23 3.04
N ARG A 262 23.74 5.27 3.89
CA ARG A 262 24.13 3.91 3.45
C ARG A 262 23.03 3.21 2.66
N GLU A 263 21.80 3.27 3.15
CA GLU A 263 20.66 2.64 2.47
C GLU A 263 20.32 3.36 1.16
N LEU A 264 20.35 4.69 1.12
CA LEU A 264 20.18 5.48 -0.10
C LEU A 264 21.26 5.16 -1.14
N THR A 265 22.51 5.07 -0.72
CA THR A 265 23.63 4.72 -1.59
C THR A 265 23.39 3.34 -2.22
N ARG A 266 23.07 2.34 -1.39
CA ARG A 266 22.78 0.98 -1.85
C ARG A 266 21.62 0.92 -2.85
N LEU A 267 20.53 1.64 -2.58
CA LEU A 267 19.36 1.67 -3.47
C LEU A 267 19.63 2.41 -4.78
N LEU A 268 20.43 3.47 -4.74
CA LEU A 268 20.83 4.21 -5.94
C LEU A 268 21.75 3.37 -6.83
N ASP A 269 22.70 2.63 -6.25
CA ASP A 269 23.57 1.72 -6.97
C ASP A 269 22.77 0.58 -7.64
N GLN A 270 21.82 -0.01 -6.93
CA GLN A 270 20.92 -1.02 -7.49
C GLN A 270 20.05 -0.46 -8.62
N LYS A 271 19.56 0.75 -8.47
CA LYS A 271 18.78 1.44 -9.51
C LYS A 271 19.62 1.66 -10.75
N GLU A 272 20.83 2.18 -10.60
CA GLU A 272 21.74 2.45 -11.72
C GLU A 272 22.06 1.15 -12.50
N LEU A 273 22.38 0.07 -11.78
CA LEU A 273 22.64 -1.24 -12.38
C LEU A 273 21.41 -1.77 -13.15
N LEU A 274 20.22 -1.65 -12.59
CA LEU A 274 18.98 -2.06 -13.26
C LEU A 274 18.65 -1.21 -14.47
N GLU A 275 18.89 0.11 -14.40
CA GLU A 275 18.71 1.02 -15.54
C GLU A 275 19.67 0.68 -16.69
N GLU A 276 20.91 0.33 -16.40
CA GLU A 276 21.87 -0.14 -17.41
C GLU A 276 21.39 -1.44 -18.08
N GLN A 277 20.98 -2.44 -17.29
CA GLN A 277 20.47 -3.70 -17.83
C GLN A 277 19.21 -3.49 -18.71
N ILE A 278 18.30 -2.63 -18.27
CA ILE A 278 17.10 -2.27 -19.04
C ILE A 278 17.50 -1.58 -20.35
N ASN A 279 18.46 -0.66 -20.31
CA ASN A 279 18.92 0.05 -21.50
C ASN A 279 19.62 -0.89 -22.49
N GLU A 280 20.44 -1.82 -22.01
CA GLU A 280 21.03 -2.85 -22.89
C GLU A 280 19.96 -3.69 -23.59
N LEU A 281 18.95 -4.15 -22.84
CA LEU A 281 17.84 -4.91 -23.39
C LEU A 281 17.04 -4.09 -24.42
N ARG A 282 16.78 -2.81 -24.14
CA ARG A 282 16.12 -1.90 -25.08
C ARG A 282 16.90 -1.75 -26.37
N GLN A 283 18.23 -1.62 -26.30
CA GLN A 283 19.09 -1.53 -27.49
C GLN A 283 19.10 -2.82 -28.33
N LYS A 284 19.10 -3.99 -27.65
CA LYS A 284 19.01 -5.29 -28.32
C LYS A 284 17.66 -5.45 -29.04
N LEU A 285 16.56 -5.06 -28.38
CA LEU A 285 15.21 -5.09 -28.95
C LEU A 285 15.07 -4.11 -30.12
N LEU A 286 15.58 -2.89 -29.98
CA LEU A 286 15.56 -1.88 -31.03
C LEU A 286 16.22 -2.42 -32.29
N LYS A 287 17.46 -2.91 -32.21
CA LYS A 287 18.18 -3.50 -33.32
C LYS A 287 17.43 -4.68 -33.94
N LYS A 288 16.81 -5.54 -33.12
CA LYS A 288 16.10 -6.71 -33.62
C LYS A 288 14.80 -6.31 -34.35
N MET A 289 14.05 -5.34 -33.84
CA MET A 289 12.83 -4.84 -34.49
C MET A 289 13.18 -4.10 -35.80
N GLU A 290 14.23 -3.31 -35.81
CA GLU A 290 14.73 -2.60 -36.98
C GLU A 290 15.12 -3.58 -38.10
N ASN A 291 15.92 -4.60 -37.76
CA ASN A 291 16.36 -5.62 -38.70
C ASN A 291 15.25 -6.53 -39.23
N SER A 292 14.20 -6.75 -38.41
CA SER A 292 13.07 -7.59 -38.80
C SER A 292 11.92 -6.84 -39.47
N GLY A 293 11.98 -5.50 -39.54
CA GLY A 293 10.91 -4.65 -40.06
C GLY A 293 9.60 -4.70 -39.28
N VAL A 294 9.66 -5.18 -38.03
CA VAL A 294 8.46 -5.32 -37.16
C VAL A 294 8.28 -4.04 -36.37
N SER A 295 7.12 -3.39 -36.56
CA SER A 295 6.78 -2.14 -35.88
C SER A 295 6.14 -2.33 -34.50
N LYS A 296 5.57 -3.51 -34.23
CA LYS A 296 4.90 -3.80 -32.95
C LYS A 296 4.96 -5.28 -32.61
N VAL A 297 5.28 -5.59 -31.37
CA VAL A 297 5.24 -6.94 -30.78
C VAL A 297 4.40 -6.91 -29.51
N CYS A 298 3.50 -7.87 -29.37
CA CYS A 298 2.66 -8.02 -28.18
C CYS A 298 2.87 -9.40 -27.57
N SER A 299 2.98 -9.44 -26.25
CA SER A 299 2.95 -10.67 -25.46
C SER A 299 1.92 -10.54 -24.36
N SER A 300 1.75 -11.55 -23.51
CA SER A 300 0.89 -11.49 -22.32
C SER A 300 1.33 -10.43 -21.29
N HIS A 301 2.59 -9.94 -21.37
CA HIS A 301 3.18 -9.05 -20.37
C HIS A 301 3.59 -7.69 -20.92
N PHE A 302 3.90 -7.60 -22.23
CA PHE A 302 4.45 -6.38 -22.84
C PHE A 302 3.86 -6.11 -24.23
N THR A 303 3.67 -4.84 -24.50
CA THR A 303 3.55 -4.33 -25.87
C THR A 303 4.77 -3.47 -26.14
N ILE A 304 5.54 -3.83 -27.17
CA ILE A 304 6.75 -3.11 -27.60
C ILE A 304 6.48 -2.53 -28.98
N SER A 305 6.64 -1.21 -29.12
CA SER A 305 6.45 -0.51 -30.39
C SER A 305 7.76 0.14 -30.82
N TYR A 306 8.15 -0.08 -32.08
CA TYR A 306 9.26 0.58 -32.72
C TYR A 306 8.79 1.90 -33.35
N ASN A 307 9.37 3.00 -32.92
CA ASN A 307 9.17 4.31 -33.49
C ASN A 307 10.45 4.74 -34.21
N PRO A 308 10.45 4.85 -35.53
CA PRO A 308 11.62 5.30 -36.27
C PRO A 308 12.00 6.74 -35.90
N ALA A 309 13.27 7.05 -36.02
CA ALA A 309 13.76 8.41 -35.81
C ALA A 309 13.03 9.41 -36.72
N LYS A 310 12.53 10.48 -36.17
CA LYS A 310 11.88 11.58 -36.89
C LYS A 310 12.25 12.92 -36.30
N THR A 311 12.37 13.91 -37.14
CA THR A 311 12.54 15.30 -36.72
C THR A 311 11.16 15.83 -36.26
N VAL A 312 11.10 16.36 -35.05
CA VAL A 312 9.91 16.99 -34.49
C VAL A 312 10.24 18.43 -34.12
N MET A 313 9.29 19.33 -34.35
CA MET A 313 9.41 20.70 -33.86
C MET A 313 9.04 20.69 -32.36
N GLN A 314 9.95 21.21 -31.55
CA GLN A 314 9.75 21.37 -30.12
C GLN A 314 9.74 22.84 -29.77
N PHE A 315 8.74 23.26 -28.97
CA PHE A 315 8.64 24.64 -28.50
C PHE A 315 9.74 24.92 -27.47
N ASP A 316 10.59 25.91 -27.77
CA ASP A 316 11.60 26.37 -26.82
C ASP A 316 10.99 27.43 -25.87
N SER A 317 10.52 26.95 -24.74
CA SER A 317 9.90 27.81 -23.72
C SER A 317 10.87 28.78 -23.06
N ARG A 318 12.19 28.51 -23.10
CA ARG A 318 13.21 29.41 -22.54
C ARG A 318 13.46 30.58 -23.49
N ALA A 319 13.68 30.29 -24.76
CA ALA A 319 13.85 31.31 -25.78
C ALA A 319 12.59 32.17 -25.89
N PHE A 320 11.41 31.54 -25.94
CA PHE A 320 10.14 32.26 -25.99
C PHE A 320 9.93 33.20 -24.79
N LYS A 321 10.25 32.75 -23.57
CA LYS A 321 10.16 33.56 -22.36
C LYS A 321 11.11 34.78 -22.42
N ALA A 322 12.32 34.59 -22.93
CA ALA A 322 13.31 35.65 -23.03
C ALA A 322 12.92 36.75 -24.05
N GLU A 323 12.25 36.33 -25.14
CA GLU A 323 11.84 37.24 -26.21
C GLU A 323 10.43 37.83 -26.02
N ASN A 324 9.57 37.17 -25.25
CA ASN A 324 8.15 37.50 -25.11
C ASN A 324 7.67 37.40 -23.65
N GLU A 325 8.32 38.08 -22.73
CA GLU A 325 8.08 37.95 -21.27
C GLU A 325 6.64 38.28 -20.86
N GLU A 326 6.06 39.35 -21.43
CA GLU A 326 4.68 39.76 -21.16
C GLU A 326 3.69 38.66 -21.61
N LEU A 327 3.86 38.14 -22.81
CA LEU A 327 3.01 37.10 -23.35
C LEU A 327 3.16 35.80 -22.56
N TYR A 328 4.39 35.45 -22.19
CA TYR A 328 4.66 34.25 -21.35
C TYR A 328 3.95 34.33 -20.00
N SER A 329 3.98 35.51 -19.34
CA SER A 329 3.36 35.72 -18.01
C SER A 329 1.84 35.52 -18.03
N ILE A 330 1.16 35.89 -19.13
CA ILE A 330 -0.30 35.74 -19.28
C ILE A 330 -0.71 34.27 -19.26
N TYR A 331 0.14 33.38 -19.80
CA TYR A 331 -0.14 31.92 -19.85
C TYR A 331 0.47 31.13 -18.69
N CYS A 332 1.27 31.77 -17.84
CA CYS A 332 1.80 31.13 -16.62
C CYS A 332 0.77 31.21 -15.49
N LYS A 333 0.40 30.05 -14.98
CA LYS A 333 -0.46 29.95 -13.78
C LYS A 333 0.41 29.59 -12.57
N PRO A 334 0.17 30.22 -11.41
CA PRO A 334 0.85 29.82 -10.18
C PRO A 334 0.49 28.37 -9.86
N LYS A 335 1.51 27.55 -9.63
CA LYS A 335 1.36 26.17 -9.17
C LYS A 335 2.02 26.04 -7.81
N GLN A 336 1.22 25.73 -6.80
CA GLN A 336 1.75 25.41 -5.49
C GLN A 336 2.55 24.08 -5.58
N ARG A 337 3.77 24.10 -5.06
CA ARG A 337 4.61 22.90 -4.95
C ARG A 337 4.71 22.53 -3.50
N GLU A 338 4.56 21.25 -3.22
CA GLU A 338 4.80 20.71 -1.89
C GLU A 338 6.30 20.66 -1.58
N ALA A 339 6.63 20.58 -0.28
CA ALA A 339 8.01 20.38 0.15
C ALA A 339 8.55 19.05 -0.41
N SER A 340 9.76 19.07 -0.93
CA SER A 340 10.40 17.89 -1.52
C SER A 340 11.88 17.84 -1.13
N ILE A 341 12.39 16.62 -1.00
CA ILE A 341 13.81 16.36 -0.77
C ILE A 341 14.45 16.05 -2.13
N ILE A 342 15.55 16.72 -2.43
CA ILE A 342 16.36 16.43 -3.61
C ILE A 342 17.63 15.75 -3.15
N VAL A 343 17.80 14.48 -3.53
CA VAL A 343 19.03 13.72 -3.30
C VAL A 343 19.89 13.80 -4.56
N LYS A 344 21.11 14.32 -4.44
CA LYS A 344 22.10 14.34 -5.50
C LYS A 344 23.36 13.64 -5.02
N ARG A 345 23.85 12.68 -5.81
CA ARG A 345 25.16 12.06 -5.56
C ARG A 345 26.27 13.07 -5.88
N ILE A 346 27.20 13.25 -4.97
CA ILE A 346 28.42 14.02 -5.22
C ILE A 346 29.31 13.11 -6.08
N LYS A 347 29.63 13.54 -7.28
CA LYS A 347 30.65 12.86 -8.10
C LYS A 347 32.00 13.26 -7.55
N ASP A 348 32.81 12.27 -7.19
CA ASP A 348 34.21 12.52 -6.87
C ASP A 348 34.84 13.19 -8.10
N SER A 349 35.39 14.40 -7.87
CA SER A 349 36.19 15.09 -8.89
C SER A 349 37.47 14.28 -9.10
N GLU A 350 37.65 13.77 -10.32
CA GLU A 350 38.93 13.21 -10.81
C GLU A 350 40.07 14.23 -10.65
#